data_ebcf57525bf690711a2b5af12c474e22
#
_entry.id   ebcf57525bf690711a2b5af12c474e22
#
_cell.length_a   1.000
_cell.length_b   1.000
_cell.length_c   1.000
_cell.angle_alpha   90.00
_cell.angle_beta   90.00
_cell.angle_gamma   90.00
#
_symmetry.space_group_name_H-M   'P 1'
#
loop_
_entity.id
_entity.type
_entity.pdbx_description
1 polymer ?
#
loop_
_entity_poly.entity_id
_entity_poly.type
_entity_poly.pdbx_seq_one_letter_code
_entity_poly.pdbx_strand_id
1 'polypeptide(L)'
;MATCATMNGNEETMSKIAILTDSSCDIPQELAEKYGIDIMGFHILLDDVDYVERESCTNIEFYDKMRAAKGIPSTAAITPIQFCEQYCKYVDEGYTDVIHVPINKSGSSTYNNAVMAQGMLREERPEHHLKIHLIDPHTYSMVFGWYLCEMARKLRNGAEIPMVIHEFEDKMNRMEVILGPYSLKQMKKSGRISAAAAVMGELMGIRPIITLIDGKTKVEGKVRGDDKVVPAMIELCKKRAGDVEDFDYMIGHTNIPQAAELEKACKKAFGKDPLITFTLGGVVSANTGPDTLALVYAGHARD
;
A
#
# COMPACT_ATOMS: atom_id res chain seq x y z
N MET A 1 40.59 34.89 -41.26
CA MET A 1 39.95 35.16 -39.95
C MET A 1 38.80 34.19 -39.80
N ALA A 2 39.03 33.09 -39.12
CA ALA A 2 38.03 32.07 -38.88
C ALA A 2 37.59 32.18 -37.41
N THR A 3 36.35 32.58 -37.21
CA THR A 3 35.72 32.63 -35.90
C THR A 3 35.32 31.22 -35.46
N CYS A 4 35.94 30.77 -34.40
CA CYS A 4 35.63 29.53 -33.71
C CYS A 4 34.34 29.74 -32.93
N ALA A 5 33.24 29.10 -33.36
CA ALA A 5 32.02 29.00 -32.58
C ALA A 5 32.18 27.81 -31.63
N THR A 6 32.36 28.10 -30.34
CA THR A 6 32.24 27.12 -29.28
C THR A 6 30.77 26.75 -29.14
N MET A 7 30.40 25.57 -29.61
CA MET A 7 29.15 24.93 -29.28
C MET A 7 29.27 24.37 -27.84
N ASN A 8 28.66 25.05 -26.89
CA ASN A 8 28.35 24.46 -25.57
C ASN A 8 27.17 23.52 -25.80
N GLY A 9 27.47 22.25 -25.98
CA GLY A 9 26.48 21.18 -25.93
C GLY A 9 26.16 20.85 -24.47
N ASN A 10 25.17 21.51 -23.89
CA ASN A 10 24.43 20.94 -22.78
C ASN A 10 23.55 19.84 -23.40
N GLU A 11 24.04 18.62 -23.47
CA GLU A 11 23.16 17.46 -23.49
C GLU A 11 22.40 17.46 -22.15
N GLU A 12 21.19 18.00 -22.15
CA GLU A 12 20.22 17.68 -21.10
C GLU A 12 20.01 16.16 -21.17
N THR A 13 20.75 15.44 -20.35
CA THR A 13 20.50 14.01 -20.14
C THR A 13 19.09 13.88 -19.59
N MET A 14 18.16 13.43 -20.43
CA MET A 14 16.77 13.19 -20.04
C MET A 14 16.76 12.27 -18.83
N SER A 15 16.15 12.70 -17.74
CA SER A 15 16.02 11.89 -16.50
C SER A 15 15.34 10.56 -16.81
N LYS A 16 16.01 9.44 -16.58
CA LYS A 16 15.43 8.12 -16.64
C LYS A 16 15.01 7.72 -15.22
N ILE A 17 13.71 7.72 -14.97
CA ILE A 17 13.12 7.53 -13.63
C ILE A 17 12.54 6.13 -13.51
N ALA A 18 12.96 5.38 -12.48
CA ALA A 18 12.30 4.14 -12.05
C ALA A 18 11.33 4.43 -10.90
N ILE A 19 10.28 3.62 -10.80
CA ILE A 19 9.35 3.60 -9.67
C ILE A 19 9.38 2.20 -9.08
N LEU A 20 9.78 2.12 -7.82
CA LEU A 20 9.91 0.87 -7.08
C LEU A 20 8.97 0.87 -5.87
N THR A 21 8.33 -0.27 -5.66
CA THR A 21 7.54 -0.54 -4.45
C THR A 21 7.62 -2.03 -4.09
N ASP A 22 6.85 -2.44 -3.10
CA ASP A 22 6.70 -3.83 -2.71
C ASP A 22 5.25 -4.32 -2.87
N SER A 23 5.03 -5.62 -2.77
CA SER A 23 3.74 -6.24 -3.05
C SER A 23 2.63 -5.82 -2.09
N SER A 24 2.95 -5.20 -0.95
CA SER A 24 1.93 -4.63 -0.06
C SER A 24 1.17 -3.43 -0.63
N CYS A 25 1.56 -2.93 -1.82
CA CYS A 25 0.87 -1.86 -2.52
C CYS A 25 -0.49 -2.28 -3.10
N ASP A 26 -0.72 -3.57 -3.27
CA ASP A 26 -1.91 -4.19 -3.86
C ASP A 26 -2.26 -3.67 -5.28
N ILE A 27 -1.30 -3.04 -5.97
CA ILE A 27 -1.51 -2.56 -7.36
C ILE A 27 -1.76 -3.78 -8.27
N PRO A 28 -2.88 -3.83 -9.01
CA PRO A 28 -3.11 -4.88 -10.00
C PRO A 28 -1.96 -4.95 -11.02
N GLN A 29 -1.64 -6.17 -11.47
CA GLN A 29 -0.54 -6.41 -12.40
C GLN A 29 -0.64 -5.56 -13.66
N GLU A 30 -1.83 -5.44 -14.22
CA GLU A 30 -2.11 -4.63 -15.41
C GLU A 30 -1.79 -3.14 -15.23
N LEU A 31 -2.05 -2.60 -14.02
CA LEU A 31 -1.70 -1.21 -13.70
C LEU A 31 -0.20 -1.04 -13.46
N ALA A 32 0.46 -2.01 -12.81
CA ALA A 32 1.90 -1.97 -12.63
C ALA A 32 2.63 -1.96 -13.97
N GLU A 33 2.27 -2.86 -14.88
CA GLU A 33 2.80 -2.93 -16.25
C GLU A 33 2.50 -1.65 -17.04
N LYS A 34 1.24 -1.19 -17.01
CA LYS A 34 0.80 0.03 -17.68
C LYS A 34 1.63 1.23 -17.27
N TYR A 35 1.99 1.35 -16.01
CA TYR A 35 2.70 2.50 -15.46
C TYR A 35 4.20 2.26 -15.25
N GLY A 36 4.71 1.05 -15.54
CA GLY A 36 6.12 0.70 -15.36
C GLY A 36 6.57 0.82 -13.90
N ILE A 37 5.78 0.25 -13.00
CA ILE A 37 6.06 0.21 -11.57
C ILE A 37 6.65 -1.16 -11.25
N ASP A 38 7.88 -1.18 -10.76
CA ASP A 38 8.54 -2.39 -10.29
C ASP A 38 8.05 -2.75 -8.89
N ILE A 39 7.59 -3.99 -8.71
CA ILE A 39 7.02 -4.47 -7.46
C ILE A 39 7.82 -5.68 -6.97
N MET A 40 8.45 -5.56 -5.80
CA MET A 40 9.14 -6.68 -5.16
C MET A 40 8.19 -7.48 -4.27
N GLY A 41 8.17 -8.80 -4.44
CA GLY A 41 7.29 -9.70 -3.70
C GLY A 41 7.76 -9.92 -2.25
N PHE A 42 6.82 -9.90 -1.32
CA PHE A 42 7.06 -10.37 0.05
C PHE A 42 7.00 -11.90 0.11
N HIS A 43 7.77 -12.47 1.02
CA HIS A 43 7.64 -13.87 1.43
C HIS A 43 6.60 -14.00 2.55
N ILE A 44 5.73 -14.99 2.43
CA ILE A 44 4.67 -15.29 3.40
C ILE A 44 4.74 -16.78 3.75
N LEU A 45 5.09 -17.09 4.98
CA LEU A 45 5.12 -18.47 5.48
C LEU A 45 3.75 -18.83 6.07
N LEU A 46 3.15 -19.92 5.58
CA LEU A 46 1.89 -20.47 6.08
C LEU A 46 1.97 -21.99 6.12
N ASP A 47 1.79 -22.62 7.29
CA ASP A 47 1.87 -24.06 7.52
C ASP A 47 3.13 -24.69 6.87
N ASP A 48 4.31 -24.11 7.14
CA ASP A 48 5.63 -24.51 6.62
C ASP A 48 5.82 -24.37 5.10
N VAL A 49 4.88 -23.74 4.40
CA VAL A 49 5.01 -23.41 2.97
C VAL A 49 5.34 -21.93 2.81
N ASP A 50 6.42 -21.64 2.08
CA ASP A 50 6.80 -20.26 1.72
C ASP A 50 6.13 -19.87 0.41
N TYR A 51 5.38 -18.78 0.45
CA TYR A 51 4.71 -18.16 -0.70
C TYR A 51 5.38 -16.84 -1.02
N VAL A 52 5.80 -16.65 -2.26
CA VAL A 52 6.17 -15.32 -2.78
C VAL A 52 4.90 -14.65 -3.30
N GLU A 53 4.53 -13.54 -2.69
CA GLU A 53 3.32 -12.82 -3.07
C GLU A 53 3.37 -12.38 -4.53
N ARG A 54 2.27 -12.50 -5.24
CA ARG A 54 2.08 -12.25 -6.68
C ARG A 54 2.65 -13.32 -7.62
N GLU A 55 3.47 -14.25 -7.13
CA GLU A 55 4.10 -15.30 -7.93
C GLU A 55 3.52 -16.68 -7.62
N SER A 56 3.42 -17.03 -6.34
CA SER A 56 3.07 -18.39 -5.91
C SER A 56 1.59 -18.74 -6.06
N CYS A 57 0.70 -17.76 -5.90
CA CYS A 57 -0.75 -17.93 -6.05
C CYS A 57 -1.46 -16.57 -6.13
N THR A 58 -2.71 -16.58 -6.55
CA THR A 58 -3.60 -15.42 -6.52
C THR A 58 -4.03 -15.06 -5.10
N ASN A 59 -4.48 -13.82 -4.87
CA ASN A 59 -5.01 -13.40 -3.58
C ASN A 59 -6.18 -14.28 -3.13
N ILE A 60 -7.08 -14.66 -4.05
CA ILE A 60 -8.24 -15.50 -3.74
C ILE A 60 -7.81 -16.88 -3.26
N GLU A 61 -6.89 -17.53 -3.97
CA GLU A 61 -6.33 -18.82 -3.55
C GLU A 61 -5.63 -18.72 -2.19
N PHE A 62 -4.94 -17.61 -1.93
CA PHE A 62 -4.29 -17.39 -0.65
C PHE A 62 -5.28 -17.25 0.50
N TYR A 63 -6.44 -16.58 0.28
CA TYR A 63 -7.49 -16.50 1.31
C TYR A 63 -8.06 -17.89 1.65
N ASP A 64 -8.26 -18.75 0.64
CA ASP A 64 -8.75 -20.11 0.86
C ASP A 64 -7.71 -20.96 1.62
N LYS A 65 -6.42 -20.80 1.29
CA LYS A 65 -5.33 -21.41 2.06
C LYS A 65 -5.34 -20.94 3.51
N MET A 66 -5.51 -19.64 3.78
CA MET A 66 -5.60 -19.11 5.14
C MET A 66 -6.80 -19.65 5.94
N ARG A 67 -7.96 -19.85 5.27
CA ARG A 67 -9.15 -20.44 5.90
C ARG A 67 -8.93 -21.90 6.27
N ALA A 68 -8.24 -22.66 5.41
CA ALA A 68 -7.92 -24.06 5.60
C ALA A 68 -6.75 -24.30 6.56
N ALA A 69 -5.88 -23.33 6.77
CA ALA A 69 -4.63 -23.44 7.53
C ALA A 69 -4.86 -23.69 9.03
N LYS A 70 -3.98 -24.50 9.61
CA LYS A 70 -3.89 -24.71 11.07
C LYS A 70 -3.20 -23.54 11.74
N GLY A 71 -2.16 -23.02 11.12
CA GLY A 71 -1.36 -21.91 11.57
C GLY A 71 -1.95 -20.54 11.20
N ILE A 72 -1.14 -19.52 11.40
CA ILE A 72 -1.38 -18.15 10.99
C ILE A 72 -0.21 -17.72 10.13
N PRO A 73 -0.44 -17.07 8.99
CA PRO A 73 0.65 -16.63 8.15
C PRO A 73 1.57 -15.66 8.88
N SER A 74 2.85 -15.74 8.58
CA SER A 74 3.86 -14.75 8.96
C SER A 74 4.55 -14.19 7.72
N THR A 75 4.89 -12.91 7.74
CA THR A 75 5.52 -12.22 6.61
C THR A 75 6.97 -11.90 6.91
N ALA A 76 7.87 -12.06 5.92
CA ALA A 76 9.26 -11.66 6.02
C ALA A 76 9.48 -10.35 5.24
N ALA A 77 10.18 -9.39 5.87
CA ALA A 77 10.54 -8.12 5.22
C ALA A 77 11.52 -8.35 4.07
N ILE A 78 11.42 -7.56 3.01
CA ILE A 78 12.41 -7.52 1.93
C ILE A 78 13.75 -7.07 2.54
N THR A 79 14.82 -7.80 2.22
CA THR A 79 16.13 -7.61 2.84
C THR A 79 16.91 -6.44 2.23
N PRO A 80 17.92 -5.88 2.95
CA PRO A 80 18.80 -4.86 2.38
C PRO A 80 19.55 -5.36 1.13
N ILE A 81 19.93 -6.63 1.10
CA ILE A 81 20.63 -7.24 -0.04
C ILE A 81 19.75 -7.20 -1.29
N GLN A 82 18.50 -7.65 -1.19
CA GLN A 82 17.56 -7.63 -2.32
C GLN A 82 17.32 -6.21 -2.86
N PHE A 83 17.20 -5.22 -2.00
CA PHE A 83 17.09 -3.83 -2.44
C PHE A 83 18.37 -3.30 -3.06
N CYS A 84 19.53 -3.65 -2.51
CA CYS A 84 20.82 -3.26 -3.08
C CYS A 84 21.01 -3.83 -4.49
N GLU A 85 20.71 -5.11 -4.69
CA GLU A 85 20.71 -5.76 -6.00
C GLU A 85 19.79 -5.04 -7.00
N GLN A 86 18.59 -4.67 -6.57
CA GLN A 86 17.65 -3.92 -7.43
C GLN A 86 18.17 -2.51 -7.76
N TYR A 87 18.79 -1.81 -6.80
CA TYR A 87 19.39 -0.50 -7.06
C TYR A 87 20.62 -0.61 -7.98
N CYS A 88 21.46 -1.63 -7.81
CA CYS A 88 22.59 -1.89 -8.72
C CYS A 88 22.10 -2.12 -10.16
N LYS A 89 21.00 -2.87 -10.34
CA LYS A 89 20.38 -3.06 -11.64
C LYS A 89 19.95 -1.73 -12.26
N TYR A 90 19.35 -0.81 -11.51
CA TYR A 90 18.98 0.50 -12.01
C TYR A 90 20.21 1.33 -12.41
N VAL A 91 21.31 1.26 -11.64
CA VAL A 91 22.59 1.91 -12.02
C VAL A 91 23.10 1.33 -13.33
N ASP A 92 23.15 0.01 -13.48
CA ASP A 92 23.66 -0.67 -14.66
C ASP A 92 22.78 -0.40 -15.90
N GLU A 93 21.49 -0.16 -15.71
CA GLU A 93 20.53 0.22 -16.76
C GLU A 93 20.51 1.74 -17.07
N GLY A 94 21.30 2.54 -16.35
CA GLY A 94 21.45 3.98 -16.58
C GLY A 94 20.27 4.83 -16.09
N TYR A 95 19.56 4.41 -15.05
CA TYR A 95 18.57 5.27 -14.39
C TYR A 95 19.25 6.39 -13.61
N THR A 96 18.66 7.58 -13.63
CA THR A 96 19.15 8.75 -12.90
C THR A 96 18.48 8.90 -11.55
N ASP A 97 17.23 8.50 -11.46
CA ASP A 97 16.39 8.63 -10.28
C ASP A 97 15.56 7.37 -10.04
N VAL A 98 15.36 7.03 -8.77
CA VAL A 98 14.41 5.99 -8.33
C VAL A 98 13.49 6.61 -7.28
N ILE A 99 12.18 6.57 -7.54
CA ILE A 99 11.17 6.85 -6.52
C ILE A 99 10.80 5.52 -5.89
N HIS A 100 11.20 5.32 -4.63
CA HIS A 100 10.95 4.09 -3.90
C HIS A 100 9.96 4.34 -2.76
N VAL A 101 8.80 3.70 -2.85
CA VAL A 101 7.71 3.78 -1.85
C VAL A 101 7.46 2.37 -1.31
N PRO A 102 8.19 1.93 -0.28
CA PRO A 102 7.94 0.64 0.37
C PRO A 102 6.76 0.74 1.34
N ILE A 103 6.35 -0.41 1.89
CA ILE A 103 5.37 -0.48 2.98
C ILE A 103 5.72 0.47 4.13
N ASN A 104 4.69 0.98 4.82
CA ASN A 104 4.80 1.85 6.00
C ASN A 104 5.89 1.38 6.99
N LYS A 105 6.81 2.27 7.32
CA LYS A 105 7.95 2.00 8.21
C LYS A 105 7.56 1.56 9.62
N SER A 106 6.38 1.96 10.12
CA SER A 106 5.93 1.57 11.46
C SER A 106 5.42 0.12 11.52
N GLY A 107 5.07 -0.48 10.37
CA GLY A 107 4.53 -1.84 10.28
C GLY A 107 5.54 -2.91 9.86
N SER A 108 6.67 -2.50 9.27
CA SER A 108 7.67 -3.43 8.73
C SER A 108 9.08 -2.83 8.79
N SER A 109 10.10 -3.68 8.92
CA SER A 109 11.50 -3.26 8.77
C SER A 109 11.90 -2.96 7.31
N THR A 110 11.03 -3.23 6.34
CA THR A 110 11.32 -3.08 4.90
C THR A 110 11.81 -1.67 4.54
N TYR A 111 11.18 -0.62 5.09
CA TYR A 111 11.64 0.76 4.88
C TYR A 111 13.09 0.96 5.37
N ASN A 112 13.40 0.51 6.59
CA ASN A 112 14.76 0.62 7.15
C ASN A 112 15.76 -0.24 6.36
N ASN A 113 15.35 -1.38 5.84
CA ASN A 113 16.16 -2.21 4.97
C ASN A 113 16.49 -1.48 3.65
N ALA A 114 15.56 -0.72 3.10
CA ALA A 114 15.81 0.14 1.93
C ALA A 114 16.83 1.26 2.26
N VAL A 115 16.76 1.86 3.45
CA VAL A 115 17.76 2.83 3.91
C VAL A 115 19.16 2.18 4.00
N MET A 116 19.26 0.96 4.56
CA MET A 116 20.54 0.22 4.62
C MET A 116 21.07 -0.09 3.22
N ALA A 117 20.20 -0.48 2.30
CA ALA A 117 20.57 -0.78 0.92
C ALA A 117 21.19 0.41 0.18
N GLN A 118 20.77 1.65 0.48
CA GLN A 118 21.42 2.85 -0.06
C GLN A 118 22.89 2.98 0.39
N GLY A 119 23.20 2.56 1.63
CA GLY A 119 24.57 2.49 2.12
C GLY A 119 25.39 1.45 1.36
N MET A 120 24.83 0.25 1.21
CA MET A 120 25.47 -0.85 0.46
C MET A 120 25.72 -0.48 -1.01
N LEU A 121 24.76 0.18 -1.66
CA LEU A 121 24.94 0.66 -3.04
C LEU A 121 26.15 1.57 -3.20
N ARG A 122 26.38 2.51 -2.25
CA ARG A 122 27.55 3.40 -2.29
C ARG A 122 28.86 2.64 -2.16
N GLU A 123 28.86 1.53 -1.43
CA GLU A 123 30.05 0.67 -1.28
C GLU A 123 30.29 -0.17 -2.55
N GLU A 124 29.23 -0.73 -3.14
CA GLU A 124 29.35 -1.59 -4.32
C GLU A 124 29.53 -0.82 -5.64
N ARG A 125 28.99 0.39 -5.74
CA ARG A 125 29.02 1.25 -6.93
C ARG A 125 29.40 2.68 -6.55
N PRO A 126 30.64 2.95 -6.08
CA PRO A 126 31.03 4.25 -5.53
C PRO A 126 30.90 5.41 -6.53
N GLU A 127 30.98 5.15 -7.83
CA GLU A 127 30.89 6.15 -8.90
C GLU A 127 29.45 6.36 -9.40
N HIS A 128 28.42 5.73 -8.77
CA HIS A 128 27.04 5.90 -9.23
C HIS A 128 26.53 7.31 -8.95
N HIS A 129 25.60 7.77 -9.83
CA HIS A 129 24.88 9.04 -9.67
C HIS A 129 23.39 8.87 -9.44
N LEU A 130 22.92 7.62 -9.22
CA LEU A 130 21.52 7.30 -8.96
C LEU A 130 21.02 8.02 -7.71
N LYS A 131 19.95 8.80 -7.84
CA LYS A 131 19.26 9.43 -6.73
C LYS A 131 18.09 8.56 -6.31
N ILE A 132 18.02 8.21 -5.04
CA ILE A 132 16.94 7.39 -4.49
C ILE A 132 16.06 8.27 -3.59
N HIS A 133 14.83 8.51 -4.06
CA HIS A 133 13.78 9.23 -3.34
C HIS A 133 12.95 8.21 -2.55
N LEU A 134 13.36 7.94 -1.30
CA LEU A 134 12.70 6.97 -0.44
C LEU A 134 11.60 7.64 0.38
N ILE A 135 10.35 7.20 0.18
CA ILE A 135 9.15 7.82 0.73
C ILE A 135 8.41 6.83 1.62
N ASP A 136 8.06 7.23 2.85
CA ASP A 136 7.17 6.46 3.72
C ASP A 136 5.71 6.84 3.41
N PRO A 137 4.87 5.90 2.95
CA PRO A 137 3.47 6.20 2.64
C PRO A 137 2.59 6.35 3.89
N HIS A 138 3.08 6.06 5.09
CA HIS A 138 2.32 6.05 6.35
C HIS A 138 1.07 5.16 6.36
N THR A 139 0.92 4.29 5.37
CA THR A 139 -0.26 3.44 5.15
C THR A 139 0.13 2.13 4.44
N TYR A 140 -0.88 1.38 3.98
CA TYR A 140 -0.73 0.07 3.37
C TYR A 140 -1.67 -0.06 2.17
N SER A 141 -1.43 -1.08 1.33
CA SER A 141 -2.35 -1.53 0.30
C SER A 141 -2.57 -0.50 -0.82
N MET A 142 -3.63 -0.67 -1.56
CA MET A 142 -4.02 0.23 -2.66
C MET A 142 -4.25 1.68 -2.20
N VAL A 143 -4.25 1.94 -0.88
CA VAL A 143 -4.29 3.30 -0.33
C VAL A 143 -3.15 4.14 -0.88
N PHE A 144 -1.92 3.64 -0.84
CA PHE A 144 -0.80 4.32 -1.48
C PHE A 144 -0.57 3.85 -2.93
N GLY A 145 -0.94 2.61 -3.24
CA GLY A 145 -0.77 2.04 -4.59
C GLY A 145 -1.48 2.84 -5.66
N TRP A 146 -2.70 3.31 -5.41
CA TRP A 146 -3.45 4.16 -6.34
C TRP A 146 -2.70 5.47 -6.66
N TYR A 147 -2.25 6.17 -5.62
CA TYR A 147 -1.56 7.45 -5.80
C TYR A 147 -0.14 7.28 -6.35
N LEU A 148 0.48 6.11 -6.17
CA LEU A 148 1.73 5.76 -6.85
C LEU A 148 1.51 5.58 -8.36
N CYS A 149 0.39 4.98 -8.79
CA CYS A 149 0.00 4.93 -10.20
C CYS A 149 -0.26 6.33 -10.78
N GLU A 150 -0.90 7.22 -10.01
CA GLU A 150 -1.10 8.61 -10.42
C GLU A 150 0.21 9.38 -10.53
N MET A 151 1.13 9.20 -9.60
CA MET A 151 2.48 9.76 -9.65
C MET A 151 3.21 9.30 -10.91
N ALA A 152 3.19 7.99 -11.21
CA ALA A 152 3.79 7.43 -12.41
C ALA A 152 3.21 8.05 -13.69
N ARG A 153 1.88 8.22 -13.74
CA ARG A 153 1.20 8.89 -14.85
C ARG A 153 1.65 10.34 -15.04
N LYS A 154 1.79 11.10 -13.95
CA LYS A 154 2.23 12.51 -13.99
C LYS A 154 3.67 12.63 -14.47
N LEU A 155 4.59 11.79 -13.95
CA LEU A 155 5.99 11.75 -14.38
C LEU A 155 6.13 11.46 -15.88
N ARG A 156 5.35 10.51 -16.40
CA ARG A 156 5.32 10.21 -17.84
C ARG A 156 4.82 11.39 -18.70
N ASN A 157 4.03 12.27 -18.12
CA ASN A 157 3.54 13.49 -18.75
C ASN A 157 4.49 14.70 -18.52
N GLY A 158 5.69 14.48 -18.00
CA GLY A 158 6.72 15.49 -17.82
C GLY A 158 6.62 16.29 -16.52
N ALA A 159 5.89 15.81 -15.52
CA ALA A 159 5.87 16.47 -14.22
C ALA A 159 7.20 16.30 -13.48
N GLU A 160 7.59 17.32 -12.72
CA GLU A 160 8.82 17.33 -11.94
C GLU A 160 8.75 16.41 -10.71
N ILE A 161 9.84 15.69 -10.42
CA ILE A 161 9.93 14.75 -9.27
C ILE A 161 9.53 15.42 -7.94
N PRO A 162 10.06 16.57 -7.55
CA PRO A 162 9.69 17.20 -6.26
C PRO A 162 8.19 17.52 -6.16
N MET A 163 7.57 17.94 -7.27
CA MET A 163 6.15 18.26 -7.30
C MET A 163 5.28 17.00 -7.05
N VAL A 164 5.56 15.92 -7.75
CA VAL A 164 4.76 14.69 -7.60
C VAL A 164 4.96 14.01 -6.25
N ILE A 165 6.16 14.13 -5.66
CA ILE A 165 6.43 13.64 -4.31
C ILE A 165 5.60 14.45 -3.30
N HIS A 166 5.64 15.77 -3.37
CA HIS A 166 4.89 16.63 -2.47
C HIS A 166 3.37 16.38 -2.54
N GLU A 167 2.83 16.25 -3.75
CA GLU A 167 1.41 15.91 -3.94
C GLU A 167 1.05 14.53 -3.37
N PHE A 168 1.95 13.55 -3.52
CA PHE A 168 1.77 12.22 -2.95
C PHE A 168 1.73 12.29 -1.42
N GLU A 169 2.69 12.96 -0.80
CA GLU A 169 2.77 13.14 0.66
C GLU A 169 1.54 13.87 1.21
N ASP A 170 1.07 14.94 0.52
CA ASP A 170 -0.16 15.64 0.88
C ASP A 170 -1.39 14.72 0.82
N LYS A 171 -1.48 13.88 -0.21
CA LYS A 171 -2.54 12.86 -0.30
C LYS A 171 -2.46 11.86 0.84
N MET A 172 -1.27 11.29 1.12
CA MET A 172 -1.08 10.34 2.22
C MET A 172 -1.45 10.95 3.57
N ASN A 173 -1.19 12.24 3.76
CA ASN A 173 -1.58 12.97 4.97
C ASN A 173 -3.11 13.11 5.17
N ARG A 174 -3.91 12.81 4.15
CA ARG A 174 -5.39 12.85 4.21
C ARG A 174 -6.03 11.47 4.25
N MET A 175 -5.28 10.41 3.91
CA MET A 175 -5.87 9.08 3.75
C MET A 175 -6.27 8.47 5.09
N GLU A 176 -7.48 7.94 5.13
CA GLU A 176 -8.04 7.18 6.24
C GLU A 176 -8.63 5.86 5.72
N VAL A 177 -8.52 4.81 6.53
CA VAL A 177 -9.08 3.50 6.25
C VAL A 177 -9.99 3.08 7.39
N ILE A 178 -11.17 2.59 7.04
CA ILE A 178 -12.08 1.92 7.98
C ILE A 178 -12.08 0.43 7.63
N LEU A 179 -11.68 -0.40 8.59
CA LEU A 179 -11.68 -1.85 8.48
C LEU A 179 -12.92 -2.43 9.17
N GLY A 180 -13.60 -3.33 8.48
CA GLY A 180 -14.70 -4.15 8.97
C GLY A 180 -14.35 -5.63 8.94
N PRO A 181 -13.59 -6.17 9.92
CA PRO A 181 -13.23 -7.58 9.96
C PRO A 181 -14.38 -8.43 10.50
N TYR A 182 -14.61 -9.59 9.87
CA TYR A 182 -15.54 -10.62 10.32
C TYR A 182 -14.86 -11.67 11.19
N SER A 183 -13.53 -11.69 11.23
CA SER A 183 -12.71 -12.51 12.12
C SER A 183 -11.53 -11.70 12.66
N LEU A 184 -11.18 -11.90 13.94
CA LEU A 184 -10.04 -11.24 14.58
C LEU A 184 -8.85 -12.20 14.81
N LYS A 185 -8.95 -13.43 14.33
CA LYS A 185 -7.94 -14.47 14.60
C LYS A 185 -6.53 -14.02 14.15
N GLN A 186 -6.39 -13.58 12.91
CA GLN A 186 -5.13 -13.12 12.33
C GLN A 186 -4.68 -11.80 12.96
N MET A 187 -5.57 -10.82 13.04
CA MET A 187 -5.28 -9.49 13.60
C MET A 187 -4.69 -9.56 15.00
N LYS A 188 -5.25 -10.41 15.88
CA LYS A 188 -4.77 -10.56 17.28
C LYS A 188 -3.37 -11.18 17.33
N LYS A 189 -3.07 -12.13 16.46
CA LYS A 189 -1.81 -12.88 16.51
C LYS A 189 -0.68 -12.21 15.73
N SER A 190 -0.98 -11.48 14.66
CA SER A 190 0.02 -10.78 13.86
C SER A 190 0.74 -9.66 14.63
N GLY A 191 0.05 -9.03 15.59
CA GLY A 191 0.56 -7.91 16.38
C GLY A 191 0.71 -6.59 15.60
N ARG A 192 0.34 -6.55 14.30
CA ARG A 192 0.42 -5.34 13.45
C ARG A 192 -0.83 -4.48 13.57
N ILE A 193 -1.93 -5.06 14.00
CA ILE A 193 -3.18 -4.34 14.22
C ILE A 193 -3.41 -4.25 15.73
N SER A 194 -2.75 -3.29 16.37
CA SER A 194 -2.76 -3.09 17.82
C SER A 194 -4.18 -2.91 18.38
N ALA A 195 -5.08 -2.30 17.62
CA ALA A 195 -6.48 -2.14 18.00
C ALA A 195 -7.20 -3.48 18.24
N ALA A 196 -6.81 -4.56 17.54
CA ALA A 196 -7.42 -5.87 17.72
C ALA A 196 -7.17 -6.47 19.12
N ALA A 197 -6.04 -6.12 19.75
CA ALA A 197 -5.71 -6.55 21.12
C ALA A 197 -6.66 -5.94 22.16
N ALA A 198 -7.24 -4.76 21.89
CA ALA A 198 -8.20 -4.09 22.76
C ALA A 198 -9.60 -4.74 22.75
N VAL A 199 -9.85 -5.64 21.79
CA VAL A 199 -11.11 -6.40 21.72
C VAL A 199 -10.96 -7.67 22.55
N MET A 200 -11.06 -7.51 23.87
CA MET A 200 -10.98 -8.63 24.81
C MET A 200 -12.23 -9.50 24.74
N GLY A 201 -12.02 -10.81 24.57
CA GLY A 201 -13.07 -11.84 24.57
C GLY A 201 -13.84 -11.91 23.25
N GLU A 202 -13.94 -13.11 22.69
CA GLU A 202 -14.88 -13.40 21.60
C GLU A 202 -16.30 -13.50 22.18
N LEU A 203 -16.93 -12.34 22.45
CA LEU A 203 -18.37 -12.33 22.58
C LEU A 203 -18.93 -12.66 21.20
N MET A 204 -19.58 -13.81 21.11
CA MET A 204 -20.11 -14.35 19.86
C MET A 204 -20.91 -13.27 19.10
N GLY A 205 -20.51 -13.00 17.89
CA GLY A 205 -21.18 -12.03 17.00
C GLY A 205 -20.80 -10.56 17.20
N ILE A 206 -19.79 -10.21 18.01
CA ILE A 206 -19.30 -8.83 18.09
C ILE A 206 -18.25 -8.59 17.00
N ARG A 207 -18.46 -7.53 16.21
CA ARG A 207 -17.56 -7.08 15.14
C ARG A 207 -17.04 -5.69 15.46
N PRO A 208 -15.72 -5.47 15.55
CA PRO A 208 -15.18 -4.13 15.71
C PRO A 208 -15.20 -3.37 14.39
N ILE A 209 -15.32 -2.06 14.48
CA ILE A 209 -15.04 -1.12 13.40
C ILE A 209 -13.73 -0.42 13.76
N ILE A 210 -12.73 -0.57 12.92
CA ILE A 210 -11.35 -0.16 13.19
C ILE A 210 -10.94 0.91 12.18
N THR A 211 -10.38 2.03 12.64
CA THR A 211 -9.69 2.98 11.77
C THR A 211 -8.21 2.66 11.69
N LEU A 212 -7.63 2.90 10.51
CA LEU A 212 -6.19 2.94 10.28
C LEU A 212 -5.86 4.32 9.72
N ILE A 213 -5.09 5.08 10.47
CA ILE A 213 -4.71 6.45 10.16
C ILE A 213 -3.24 6.63 10.54
N ASP A 214 -2.41 7.13 9.62
CA ASP A 214 -0.98 7.33 9.84
C ASP A 214 -0.30 6.06 10.41
N GLY A 215 -0.61 4.91 9.81
CA GLY A 215 -0.09 3.61 10.24
C GLY A 215 -0.60 3.09 11.59
N LYS A 216 -1.45 3.83 12.27
CA LYS A 216 -1.98 3.47 13.60
C LYS A 216 -3.43 3.00 13.52
N THR A 217 -3.74 1.97 14.29
CA THR A 217 -5.10 1.42 14.34
C THR A 217 -5.81 1.79 15.64
N LYS A 218 -7.13 2.03 15.54
CA LYS A 218 -7.99 2.33 16.69
C LYS A 218 -9.36 1.69 16.52
N VAL A 219 -9.91 1.08 17.58
CA VAL A 219 -11.33 0.65 17.61
C VAL A 219 -12.21 1.86 17.83
N GLU A 220 -13.00 2.22 16.82
CA GLU A 220 -13.95 3.34 16.89
C GLU A 220 -15.33 2.89 17.36
N GLY A 221 -15.67 1.64 17.13
CA GLY A 221 -16.96 1.08 17.54
C GLY A 221 -16.98 -0.43 17.54
N LYS A 222 -18.06 -0.99 18.08
CA LYS A 222 -18.35 -2.41 18.05
C LYS A 222 -19.82 -2.60 17.71
N VAL A 223 -20.11 -3.50 16.78
CA VAL A 223 -21.48 -3.83 16.40
C VAL A 223 -21.74 -5.30 16.67
N ARG A 224 -23.00 -5.67 16.84
CA ARG A 224 -23.42 -7.05 17.04
C ARG A 224 -24.17 -7.54 15.82
N GLY A 225 -23.65 -8.61 15.21
CA GLY A 225 -24.16 -9.18 13.96
C GLY A 225 -23.41 -8.70 12.74
N ASP A 226 -23.27 -9.58 11.77
CA ASP A 226 -22.52 -9.34 10.52
C ASP A 226 -23.21 -8.29 9.64
N ASP A 227 -24.55 -8.24 9.68
CA ASP A 227 -25.40 -7.28 8.96
C ASP A 227 -25.22 -5.82 9.41
N LYS A 228 -24.59 -5.59 10.55
CA LYS A 228 -24.34 -4.23 11.08
C LYS A 228 -22.97 -3.67 10.68
N VAL A 229 -22.07 -4.47 10.12
CA VAL A 229 -20.69 -4.03 9.80
C VAL A 229 -20.72 -2.96 8.72
N VAL A 230 -21.32 -3.24 7.58
CA VAL A 230 -21.37 -2.30 6.43
C VAL A 230 -22.05 -0.98 6.81
N PRO A 231 -23.25 -0.96 7.42
CA PRO A 231 -23.87 0.28 7.86
C PRO A 231 -22.99 1.11 8.79
N ALA A 232 -22.31 0.45 9.76
CA ALA A 232 -21.44 1.14 10.71
C ALA A 232 -20.18 1.72 10.07
N MET A 233 -19.58 1.04 9.07
CA MET A 233 -18.46 1.57 8.31
C MET A 233 -18.85 2.85 7.57
N ILE A 234 -20.01 2.87 6.92
CA ILE A 234 -20.49 4.03 6.17
C ILE A 234 -20.83 5.19 7.11
N GLU A 235 -21.51 4.92 8.21
CA GLU A 235 -21.83 5.95 9.21
C GLU A 235 -20.56 6.59 9.76
N LEU A 236 -19.56 5.77 10.12
CA LEU A 236 -18.28 6.28 10.59
C LEU A 236 -17.56 7.10 9.53
N CYS A 237 -17.55 6.64 8.26
CA CYS A 237 -16.97 7.37 7.14
C CYS A 237 -17.62 8.75 6.98
N LYS A 238 -18.95 8.81 6.92
CA LYS A 238 -19.70 10.08 6.82
C LYS A 238 -19.38 11.04 7.97
N LYS A 239 -19.32 10.50 9.20
CA LYS A 239 -19.00 11.29 10.37
C LYS A 239 -17.59 11.90 10.32
N ARG A 240 -16.60 11.14 9.80
CA ARG A 240 -15.20 11.55 9.78
C ARG A 240 -14.85 12.39 8.56
N ALA A 241 -15.38 12.04 7.39
CA ALA A 241 -15.18 12.81 6.18
C ALA A 241 -15.88 14.18 6.25
N GLY A 242 -17.04 14.26 6.91
CA GLY A 242 -17.77 15.53 7.08
C GLY A 242 -18.13 16.14 5.73
N ASP A 243 -17.67 17.37 5.53
CA ASP A 243 -17.89 18.23 4.37
C ASP A 243 -16.65 18.31 3.45
N VAL A 244 -15.81 17.25 3.41
CA VAL A 244 -14.65 17.22 2.52
C VAL A 244 -15.10 17.44 1.08
N GLU A 245 -14.59 18.49 0.45
CA GLU A 245 -14.74 18.74 -0.98
C GLU A 245 -14.01 17.67 -1.78
N ASP A 246 -14.53 17.33 -2.96
CA ASP A 246 -13.96 16.29 -3.84
C ASP A 246 -13.76 14.93 -3.15
N PHE A 247 -14.72 14.55 -2.29
CA PHE A 247 -14.70 13.27 -1.59
C PHE A 247 -14.59 12.09 -2.55
N ASP A 248 -13.48 11.36 -2.48
CA ASP A 248 -13.24 10.12 -3.21
C ASP A 248 -13.04 8.96 -2.26
N TYR A 249 -13.40 7.76 -2.71
CA TYR A 249 -13.25 6.56 -1.92
C TYR A 249 -12.86 5.34 -2.76
N MET A 250 -12.26 4.35 -2.10
CA MET A 250 -11.92 3.04 -2.67
C MET A 250 -12.45 1.94 -1.74
N ILE A 251 -12.66 0.75 -2.30
CA ILE A 251 -13.15 -0.42 -1.56
C ILE A 251 -12.12 -1.54 -1.67
N GLY A 252 -11.59 -1.98 -0.53
CA GLY A 252 -10.75 -3.17 -0.41
C GLY A 252 -11.53 -4.34 0.21
N HIS A 253 -11.25 -5.57 -0.24
CA HIS A 253 -11.92 -6.75 0.30
C HIS A 253 -11.08 -8.02 0.13
N THR A 254 -11.44 -9.06 0.89
CA THR A 254 -10.85 -10.40 0.78
C THR A 254 -11.80 -11.38 0.09
N ASN A 255 -12.47 -10.93 -0.98
CA ASN A 255 -13.39 -11.73 -1.80
C ASN A 255 -14.53 -12.39 -0.98
N ILE A 256 -15.11 -11.66 -0.05
CA ILE A 256 -16.26 -12.10 0.74
C ILE A 256 -17.57 -11.53 0.19
N PRO A 257 -18.71 -12.20 0.38
CA PRO A 257 -20.01 -11.75 -0.18
C PRO A 257 -20.41 -10.32 0.21
N GLN A 258 -20.02 -9.89 1.40
CA GLN A 258 -20.30 -8.55 1.91
C GLN A 258 -19.60 -7.43 1.13
N ALA A 259 -18.62 -7.74 0.27
CA ALA A 259 -17.97 -6.75 -0.59
C ALA A 259 -19.00 -6.07 -1.54
N ALA A 260 -19.86 -6.86 -2.17
CA ALA A 260 -20.92 -6.33 -3.03
C ALA A 260 -21.97 -5.49 -2.26
N GLU A 261 -22.24 -5.87 -1.01
CA GLU A 261 -23.11 -5.08 -0.12
C GLU A 261 -22.47 -3.73 0.19
N LEU A 262 -21.17 -3.71 0.55
CA LEU A 262 -20.43 -2.47 0.84
C LEU A 262 -20.42 -1.56 -0.40
N GLU A 263 -20.13 -2.08 -1.58
CA GLU A 263 -20.09 -1.30 -2.81
C GLU A 263 -21.45 -0.65 -3.10
N LYS A 264 -22.53 -1.44 -3.07
CA LYS A 264 -23.90 -0.94 -3.27
C LYS A 264 -24.27 0.14 -2.23
N ALA A 265 -23.91 -0.08 -0.98
CA ALA A 265 -24.22 0.84 0.11
C ALA A 265 -23.40 2.13 0.01
N CYS A 266 -22.12 2.08 -0.39
CA CYS A 266 -21.31 3.25 -0.65
C CYS A 266 -21.83 4.08 -1.83
N LYS A 267 -22.16 3.45 -2.97
CA LYS A 267 -22.77 4.14 -4.12
C LYS A 267 -24.05 4.88 -3.71
N LYS A 268 -24.92 4.23 -2.93
CA LYS A 268 -26.12 4.88 -2.39
C LYS A 268 -25.81 6.02 -1.43
N ALA A 269 -24.79 5.86 -0.58
CA ALA A 269 -24.47 6.80 0.49
C ALA A 269 -23.74 8.05 0.00
N PHE A 270 -22.89 7.90 -1.04
CA PHE A 270 -21.99 8.93 -1.55
C PHE A 270 -22.36 9.44 -2.95
N GLY A 271 -23.32 8.80 -3.63
CA GLY A 271 -23.84 9.25 -4.92
C GLY A 271 -22.90 9.04 -6.12
N LYS A 272 -21.80 8.31 -5.94
CA LYS A 272 -20.82 8.02 -7.00
C LYS A 272 -20.17 6.65 -6.84
N ASP A 273 -19.51 6.19 -7.90
CA ASP A 273 -18.72 4.97 -7.90
C ASP A 273 -17.39 5.15 -7.14
N PRO A 274 -16.80 4.06 -6.57
CA PRO A 274 -15.45 4.10 -6.02
C PRO A 274 -14.42 4.38 -7.12
N LEU A 275 -13.27 4.98 -6.77
CA LEU A 275 -12.13 5.10 -7.67
C LEU A 275 -11.66 3.72 -8.16
N ILE A 276 -11.67 2.76 -7.25
CA ILE A 276 -11.36 1.36 -7.53
C ILE A 276 -11.97 0.45 -6.45
N THR A 277 -12.39 -0.75 -6.85
CA THR A 277 -12.63 -1.88 -5.94
C THR A 277 -11.50 -2.89 -6.17
N PHE A 278 -10.80 -3.31 -5.11
CA PHE A 278 -9.61 -4.15 -5.19
C PHE A 278 -9.59 -5.26 -4.13
N THR A 279 -8.81 -6.31 -4.39
CA THR A 279 -8.54 -7.36 -3.41
C THR A 279 -7.33 -7.02 -2.56
N LEU A 280 -7.43 -7.21 -1.24
CA LEU A 280 -6.30 -7.07 -0.31
C LEU A 280 -5.26 -8.14 -0.61
N GLY A 281 -4.00 -7.77 -0.78
CA GLY A 281 -2.91 -8.70 -1.04
C GLY A 281 -2.61 -9.66 0.11
N GLY A 282 -1.73 -10.61 -0.17
CA GLY A 282 -1.34 -11.65 0.79
C GLY A 282 -0.72 -11.10 2.05
N VAL A 283 0.19 -10.14 1.92
CA VAL A 283 0.85 -9.47 3.07
C VAL A 283 -0.17 -8.75 3.95
N VAL A 284 -1.09 -8.02 3.34
CA VAL A 284 -2.11 -7.27 4.09
C VAL A 284 -3.11 -8.24 4.72
N SER A 285 -3.61 -9.22 3.96
CA SER A 285 -4.59 -10.19 4.45
C SER A 285 -4.00 -11.17 5.48
N ALA A 286 -2.70 -11.48 5.44
CA ALA A 286 -2.02 -12.22 6.50
C ALA A 286 -2.17 -11.55 7.87
N ASN A 287 -2.28 -10.23 7.90
CA ASN A 287 -2.45 -9.44 9.13
C ASN A 287 -3.91 -9.13 9.43
N THR A 288 -4.74 -8.83 8.42
CA THR A 288 -6.15 -8.47 8.61
C THR A 288 -7.09 -9.69 8.67
N GLY A 289 -6.65 -10.81 8.12
CA GLY A 289 -7.44 -12.03 7.98
C GLY A 289 -8.14 -12.13 6.62
N PRO A 290 -8.62 -13.35 6.28
CA PRO A 290 -9.26 -13.64 4.99
C PRO A 290 -10.72 -13.18 4.90
N ASP A 291 -11.26 -12.54 5.95
CA ASP A 291 -12.66 -12.13 6.03
C ASP A 291 -12.73 -10.65 6.47
N THR A 292 -12.25 -9.74 5.62
CA THR A 292 -12.12 -8.32 5.93
C THR A 292 -12.63 -7.43 4.78
N LEU A 293 -13.33 -6.35 5.14
CA LEU A 293 -13.64 -5.21 4.29
C LEU A 293 -12.80 -4.01 4.68
N ALA A 294 -12.49 -3.18 3.69
CA ALA A 294 -11.84 -1.89 3.88
C ALA A 294 -12.59 -0.81 3.08
N LEU A 295 -12.92 0.30 3.72
CA LEU A 295 -13.39 1.51 3.09
C LEU A 295 -12.29 2.57 3.25
N VAL A 296 -11.74 3.01 2.13
CA VAL A 296 -10.62 3.95 2.05
C VAL A 296 -11.15 5.27 1.52
N TYR A 297 -10.76 6.38 2.10
CA TYR A 297 -11.17 7.70 1.63
C TYR A 297 -10.15 8.77 2.03
N ALA A 298 -10.19 9.90 1.32
CA ALA A 298 -9.47 11.10 1.73
C ALA A 298 -10.33 11.90 2.73
N GLY A 299 -9.83 12.06 3.94
CA GLY A 299 -10.40 12.92 4.96
C GLY A 299 -9.80 14.33 4.94
N HIS A 300 -9.93 15.05 6.05
CA HIS A 300 -9.25 16.34 6.24
C HIS A 300 -7.74 16.15 6.36
N ALA A 301 -6.98 17.17 5.93
CA ALA A 301 -5.53 17.18 6.18
C ALA A 301 -5.26 17.11 7.69
N ARG A 302 -4.24 16.35 8.05
CA ARG A 302 -3.77 16.28 9.45
C ARG A 302 -2.67 17.31 9.66
N ASP A 303 -2.67 17.92 10.84
CA ASP A 303 -1.64 18.88 11.30
C ASP A 303 -0.27 18.22 11.50
#